data_6f29bd480df3c9b8a4b495b03b110b5e
#
_entry.id   6f29bd480df3c9b8a4b495b03b110b5e
#
_cell.length_a   1.000
_cell.length_b   1.000
_cell.length_c   1.000
_cell.angle_alpha   90.00
_cell.angle_beta   90.00
_cell.angle_gamma   90.00
#
_symmetry.space_group_name_H-M   'P 1'
#
loop_
_entity.id
_entity.type
_entity.pdbx_description
1 polymer ?
#
loop_
_entity_poly.entity_id
_entity_poly.type
_entity_poly.pdbx_seq_one_letter_code
_entity_poly.pdbx_strand_id
1 'polypeptide(L)'
;MELKDVLAISGQPGLFLYVAQSRNGFIVESLLDGKRMNASASSRISALTEISMFTEGEDIPLAEVFTKMYEYTKGEQGPSIKEGNARLKEFFGVVIPDYDRERVHDSDIKKAVSWFNMLVGAGMTKFEIPQE
;
A
#
# COMPACT_ATOMS: atom_id res chain seq x y z
N MET A 1 7.73 1.91 12.89
CA MET A 1 7.21 1.25 11.68
C MET A 1 7.70 1.97 10.44
N GLU A 2 8.33 1.24 9.56
CA GLU A 2 8.80 1.77 8.29
C GLU A 2 8.11 1.03 7.15
N LEU A 3 8.00 1.68 5.98
CA LEU A 3 7.31 1.06 4.85
C LEU A 3 7.91 -0.27 4.43
N LYS A 4 9.23 -0.44 4.56
CA LYS A 4 9.91 -1.70 4.23
C LYS A 4 9.45 -2.88 5.09
N ASP A 5 8.86 -2.61 6.24
CA ASP A 5 8.36 -3.65 7.16
C ASP A 5 6.91 -4.02 6.91
N VAL A 6 6.25 -3.33 5.98
CA VAL A 6 4.83 -3.53 5.69
C VAL A 6 4.67 -4.50 4.53
N LEU A 7 3.82 -5.49 4.73
CA LEU A 7 3.62 -6.58 3.78
C LEU A 7 2.16 -6.68 3.33
N ALA A 8 1.97 -7.08 2.09
CA ALA A 8 0.67 -7.49 1.57
C ALA A 8 0.72 -9.00 1.36
N ILE A 9 -0.29 -9.71 1.84
CA ILE A 9 -0.37 -11.17 1.73
C ILE A 9 -1.55 -11.52 0.84
N SER A 10 -1.29 -12.27 -0.23
CA SER A 10 -2.32 -12.66 -1.19
C SER A 10 -3.44 -13.43 -0.47
N GLY A 11 -4.69 -13.03 -0.71
CA GLY A 11 -5.86 -13.67 -0.12
C GLY A 11 -6.19 -13.19 1.30
N GLN A 12 -5.40 -12.28 1.87
CA GLN A 12 -5.65 -11.73 3.20
C GLN A 12 -6.00 -10.25 3.09
N PRO A 13 -7.03 -9.78 3.80
CA PRO A 13 -7.40 -8.37 3.75
C PRO A 13 -6.42 -7.49 4.53
N GLY A 14 -6.22 -6.27 4.06
CA GLY A 14 -5.40 -5.28 4.76
C GLY A 14 -3.91 -5.49 4.62
N LEU A 15 -3.17 -4.87 5.51
CA LEU A 15 -1.72 -4.91 5.52
C LEU A 15 -1.21 -5.54 6.82
N PHE A 16 0.02 -6.01 6.77
CA PHE A 16 0.66 -6.71 7.87
C PHE A 16 2.04 -6.14 8.14
N LEU A 17 2.45 -6.15 9.40
CA LEU A 17 3.81 -5.82 9.80
C LEU A 17 4.59 -7.10 10.01
N TYR A 18 5.82 -7.14 9.49
CA TYR A 18 6.74 -8.21 9.78
C TYR A 18 7.16 -8.12 11.25
N VAL A 19 7.06 -9.23 11.96
CA VAL A 19 7.44 -9.30 13.37
C VAL A 19 8.71 -10.14 13.54
N ALA A 20 8.69 -11.36 13.03
CA ALA A 20 9.82 -12.28 13.19
C ALA A 20 9.70 -13.45 12.21
N GLN A 21 10.81 -14.12 12.00
CA GLN A 21 10.83 -15.36 11.24
C GLN A 21 10.38 -16.51 12.15
N SER A 22 9.56 -17.40 11.62
CA SER A 22 9.13 -18.61 12.33
C SER A 22 9.72 -19.83 11.64
N ARG A 23 9.50 -21.01 12.23
CA ARG A 23 10.02 -22.27 11.68
C ARG A 23 9.52 -22.53 10.26
N ASN A 24 8.26 -22.27 9.98
CA ASN A 24 7.63 -22.57 8.70
C ASN A 24 7.14 -21.34 7.94
N GLY A 25 7.64 -20.16 8.28
CA GLY A 25 7.19 -18.94 7.64
C GLY A 25 7.56 -17.71 8.42
N PHE A 26 6.60 -16.82 8.61
CA PHE A 26 6.81 -15.54 9.26
C PHE A 26 5.70 -15.21 10.23
N ILE A 27 6.07 -14.59 11.35
CA ILE A 27 5.07 -14.02 12.26
C ILE A 27 4.80 -12.60 11.78
N VAL A 28 3.54 -12.30 11.53
CA VAL A 28 3.10 -10.99 11.07
C VAL A 28 1.98 -10.47 11.97
N GLU A 29 1.84 -9.16 12.01
CA GLU A 29 0.81 -8.50 12.81
C GLU A 29 -0.10 -7.69 11.89
N SER A 30 -1.41 -7.95 11.94
CA SER A 30 -2.37 -7.24 11.12
C SER A 30 -2.51 -5.78 11.54
N LEU A 31 -2.49 -4.87 10.58
CA LEU A 31 -2.75 -3.44 10.85
C LEU A 31 -4.24 -3.17 11.05
N LEU A 32 -5.10 -4.13 10.70
CA LEU A 32 -6.55 -3.97 10.89
C LEU A 32 -6.97 -4.15 12.35
N ASP A 33 -6.42 -5.16 13.03
CA ASP A 33 -6.87 -5.53 14.38
C ASP A 33 -5.74 -5.77 15.37
N GLY A 34 -4.49 -5.66 14.94
CA GLY A 34 -3.34 -5.88 15.81
C GLY A 34 -3.06 -7.33 16.16
N LYS A 35 -3.79 -8.27 15.58
CA LYS A 35 -3.59 -9.68 15.87
C LYS A 35 -2.40 -10.23 15.10
N ARG A 36 -1.68 -11.13 15.77
CA ARG A 36 -0.53 -11.81 15.16
C ARG A 36 -0.95 -13.15 14.58
N MET A 37 -0.32 -13.52 13.47
CA MET A 37 -0.55 -14.81 12.86
C MET A 37 0.73 -15.31 12.21
N ASN A 38 0.80 -16.59 11.95
CA ASN A 38 1.90 -17.19 11.22
C ASN A 38 1.52 -17.26 9.73
N ALA A 39 2.29 -16.55 8.90
CA ALA A 39 2.14 -16.63 7.45
C ALA A 39 3.06 -17.73 6.94
N SER A 40 2.49 -18.69 6.23
CA SER A 40 3.24 -19.82 5.69
C SER A 40 4.30 -19.37 4.70
N ALA A 41 5.42 -20.06 4.64
CA ALA A 41 6.46 -19.80 3.65
C ALA A 41 5.96 -19.98 2.20
N SER A 42 4.87 -20.74 2.02
CA SER A 42 4.25 -20.91 0.70
C SER A 42 3.28 -19.80 0.32
N SER A 43 2.97 -18.90 1.26
CA SER A 43 2.08 -17.77 0.99
C SER A 43 2.77 -16.77 0.06
N ARG A 44 1.98 -16.09 -0.77
CA ARG A 44 2.50 -15.01 -1.61
C ARG A 44 2.52 -13.74 -0.78
N ILE A 45 3.71 -13.33 -0.41
CA ILE A 45 3.94 -12.16 0.42
C ILE A 45 4.75 -11.15 -0.38
N SER A 46 4.28 -9.91 -0.43
CA SER A 46 4.98 -8.83 -1.11
C SER A 46 5.25 -7.69 -0.13
N ALA A 47 6.48 -7.22 -0.08
CA ALA A 47 6.79 -5.99 0.64
C ALA A 47 6.25 -4.83 -0.18
N LEU A 48 5.64 -3.83 0.45
CA LEU A 48 5.07 -2.70 -0.30
C LEU A 48 6.15 -1.94 -1.07
N THR A 49 7.39 -1.93 -0.58
CA THR A 49 8.51 -1.28 -1.26
C THR A 49 8.91 -1.95 -2.56
N GLU A 50 8.43 -3.17 -2.82
CA GLU A 50 8.72 -3.90 -4.06
C GLU A 50 7.64 -3.68 -5.13
N ILE A 51 6.56 -2.98 -4.78
CA ILE A 51 5.42 -2.78 -5.68
C ILE A 51 5.56 -1.44 -6.40
N SER A 52 5.26 -1.45 -7.70
CA SER A 52 5.22 -0.24 -8.52
C SER A 52 3.91 -0.19 -9.28
N MET A 53 3.54 1.00 -9.74
CA MET A 53 2.35 1.19 -10.55
C MET A 53 2.74 1.73 -11.91
N PHE A 54 1.93 1.44 -12.93
CA PHE A 54 2.22 1.85 -14.29
C PHE A 54 1.88 3.32 -14.54
N THR A 55 2.79 4.01 -15.23
CA THR A 55 2.52 5.35 -15.76
C THR A 55 2.72 5.32 -17.26
N GLU A 56 2.45 6.44 -17.92
CA GLU A 56 2.71 6.58 -19.34
C GLU A 56 4.22 6.60 -19.65
N GLY A 57 5.03 6.84 -18.65
CA GLY A 57 6.50 6.76 -18.73
C GLY A 57 7.01 5.59 -17.92
N GLU A 58 7.94 5.86 -17.02
CA GLU A 58 8.50 4.83 -16.15
C GLU A 58 7.53 4.46 -15.02
N ASP A 59 7.59 3.20 -14.57
CA ASP A 59 6.80 2.76 -13.44
C ASP A 59 7.14 3.59 -12.21
N ILE A 60 6.12 3.91 -11.42
CA ILE A 60 6.31 4.70 -10.20
C ILE A 60 6.25 3.75 -8.99
N PRO A 61 7.28 3.77 -8.13
CA PRO A 61 7.25 2.96 -6.90
C PRO A 61 6.08 3.35 -6.01
N LEU A 62 5.48 2.38 -5.35
CA LEU A 62 4.34 2.62 -4.47
C LEU A 62 4.69 3.59 -3.35
N ALA A 63 5.93 3.55 -2.85
CA ALA A 63 6.41 4.49 -1.84
C ALA A 63 6.29 5.94 -2.32
N GLU A 64 6.60 6.18 -3.60
CA GLU A 64 6.48 7.53 -4.18
C GLU A 64 5.02 7.92 -4.37
N VAL A 65 4.16 6.96 -4.77
CA VAL A 65 2.72 7.19 -4.86
C VAL A 65 2.17 7.64 -3.51
N PHE A 66 2.53 6.94 -2.45
CA PHE A 66 2.08 7.29 -1.09
C PHE A 66 2.61 8.66 -0.65
N THR A 67 3.86 8.97 -0.99
CA THR A 67 4.45 10.28 -0.67
C THR A 67 3.66 11.40 -1.33
N LYS A 68 3.31 11.22 -2.61
CA LYS A 68 2.51 12.20 -3.34
C LYS A 68 1.09 12.33 -2.78
N MET A 69 0.49 11.21 -2.39
CA MET A 69 -0.83 11.22 -1.73
C MET A 69 -0.76 12.00 -0.41
N TYR A 70 0.27 11.72 0.38
CA TYR A 70 0.46 12.38 1.68
C TYR A 70 0.63 13.89 1.55
N GLU A 71 1.42 14.32 0.56
CA GLU A 71 1.61 15.72 0.28
C GLU A 71 0.30 16.39 -0.17
N TYR A 72 -0.46 15.71 -1.04
CA TYR A 72 -1.72 16.23 -1.52
C TYR A 72 -2.77 16.36 -0.41
N THR A 73 -2.85 15.37 0.47
CA THR A 73 -3.82 15.35 1.57
C THR A 73 -3.35 16.15 2.77
N LYS A 74 -2.12 16.65 2.76
CA LYS A 74 -1.49 17.37 3.89
C LYS A 74 -1.45 16.53 5.14
N GLY A 75 -1.12 15.25 4.97
CA GLY A 75 -0.96 14.32 6.07
C GLY A 75 -2.23 13.65 6.54
N GLU A 76 -3.33 13.85 5.83
CA GLU A 76 -4.60 13.21 6.17
C GLU A 76 -4.85 12.00 5.29
N GLN A 77 -5.85 11.22 5.66
CA GLN A 77 -6.28 10.10 4.81
C GLN A 77 -6.93 10.64 3.53
N GLY A 78 -6.86 9.85 2.47
CA GLY A 78 -7.58 10.14 1.24
C GLY A 78 -9.03 9.69 1.33
N PRO A 79 -9.75 9.67 0.19
CA PRO A 79 -11.16 9.26 0.20
C PRO A 79 -11.31 7.81 0.66
N SER A 80 -12.42 7.51 1.30
CA SER A 80 -12.74 6.14 1.70
C SER A 80 -13.06 5.31 0.46
N ILE A 81 -12.70 4.03 0.46
CA ILE A 81 -13.04 3.12 -0.64
C ILE A 81 -14.54 2.97 -0.80
N LYS A 82 -15.32 3.31 0.23
CA LYS A 82 -16.78 3.28 0.19
C LYS A 82 -17.38 4.38 -0.67
N GLU A 83 -16.60 5.39 -1.03
CA GLU A 83 -17.06 6.50 -1.88
C GLU A 83 -17.20 6.11 -3.34
N GLY A 84 -16.70 4.93 -3.72
CA GLY A 84 -16.86 4.39 -5.05
C GLY A 84 -15.68 4.63 -5.98
N ASN A 85 -15.61 3.82 -7.03
CA ASN A 85 -14.47 3.85 -7.96
C ASN A 85 -14.28 5.20 -8.66
N ALA A 86 -15.36 5.87 -9.00
CA ALA A 86 -15.25 7.17 -9.69
C ALA A 86 -14.51 8.20 -8.84
N ARG A 87 -14.83 8.25 -7.53
CA ARG A 87 -14.16 9.17 -6.61
C ARG A 87 -12.70 8.81 -6.39
N LEU A 88 -12.40 7.51 -6.29
CA LEU A 88 -11.03 7.03 -6.10
C LEU A 88 -10.17 7.33 -7.32
N LYS A 89 -10.72 7.16 -8.53
CA LYS A 89 -10.01 7.47 -9.78
C LYS A 89 -9.75 8.96 -9.92
N GLU A 90 -10.71 9.78 -9.52
CA GLU A 90 -10.55 11.23 -9.52
C GLU A 90 -9.39 11.65 -8.62
N PHE A 91 -9.38 11.14 -7.39
CA PHE A 91 -8.31 11.39 -6.42
C PHE A 91 -6.96 10.92 -6.97
N PHE A 92 -6.90 9.69 -7.45
CA PHE A 92 -5.66 9.11 -7.96
C PHE A 92 -5.13 9.90 -9.17
N GLY A 93 -6.03 10.32 -10.07
CA GLY A 93 -5.66 11.08 -11.25
C GLY A 93 -5.14 12.47 -10.94
N VAL A 94 -5.56 13.07 -9.83
CA VAL A 94 -5.02 14.35 -9.38
C VAL A 94 -3.61 14.16 -8.79
N VAL A 95 -3.42 13.08 -8.04
CA VAL A 95 -2.13 12.78 -7.38
C VAL A 95 -1.08 12.31 -8.38
N ILE A 96 -1.48 11.42 -9.30
CA ILE A 96 -0.59 10.84 -10.32
C ILE A 96 -1.22 11.09 -11.70
N PRO A 97 -1.08 12.32 -12.25
CA PRO A 97 -1.79 12.67 -13.49
C PRO A 97 -1.42 11.82 -14.70
N ASP A 98 -0.22 11.24 -14.71
CA ASP A 98 0.27 10.44 -15.82
C ASP A 98 0.12 8.94 -15.61
N TYR A 99 -0.71 8.50 -14.66
CA TYR A 99 -0.89 7.06 -14.50
C TYR A 99 -1.51 6.46 -15.77
N ASP A 100 -1.11 5.24 -16.09
CA ASP A 100 -1.56 4.56 -17.31
C ASP A 100 -2.98 4.04 -17.14
N ARG A 101 -3.95 4.70 -17.79
CA ARG A 101 -5.38 4.40 -17.65
C ARG A 101 -5.74 3.02 -18.19
N GLU A 102 -4.93 2.45 -19.06
CA GLU A 102 -5.18 1.13 -19.62
C GLU A 102 -4.65 0.00 -18.74
N ARG A 103 -3.48 0.21 -18.13
CA ARG A 103 -2.81 -0.84 -17.34
C ARG A 103 -3.09 -0.76 -15.85
N VAL A 104 -3.47 0.42 -15.34
CA VAL A 104 -3.85 0.58 -13.94
C VAL A 104 -5.35 0.39 -13.83
N HIS A 105 -5.78 -0.69 -13.19
CA HIS A 105 -7.19 -1.03 -13.07
C HIS A 105 -7.82 -0.39 -11.84
N ASP A 106 -9.16 -0.35 -11.82
CA ASP A 106 -9.91 0.19 -10.68
C ASP A 106 -9.52 -0.51 -9.38
N SER A 107 -9.28 -1.82 -9.43
CA SER A 107 -8.87 -2.61 -8.27
C SER A 107 -7.49 -2.19 -7.75
N ASP A 108 -6.58 -1.80 -8.63
CA ASP A 108 -5.24 -1.35 -8.25
C ASP A 108 -5.32 0.00 -7.53
N ILE A 109 -6.15 0.91 -8.03
CA ILE A 109 -6.36 2.21 -7.42
C ILE A 109 -7.00 2.05 -6.04
N LYS A 110 -8.00 1.18 -5.95
CA LYS A 110 -8.68 0.88 -4.70
C LYS A 110 -7.72 0.35 -3.64
N LYS A 111 -6.84 -0.57 -4.03
CA LYS A 111 -5.81 -1.10 -3.13
C LYS A 111 -4.86 0.00 -2.67
N ALA A 112 -4.35 0.80 -3.61
CA ALA A 112 -3.40 1.87 -3.29
C ALA A 112 -4.00 2.87 -2.29
N VAL A 113 -5.23 3.32 -2.54
CA VAL A 113 -5.90 4.27 -1.65
C VAL A 113 -6.20 3.65 -0.29
N SER A 114 -6.69 2.41 -0.28
CA SER A 114 -7.01 1.69 0.96
C SER A 114 -5.75 1.49 1.81
N TRP A 115 -4.65 1.07 1.20
CA TRP A 115 -3.39 0.88 1.89
C TRP A 115 -2.85 2.21 2.43
N PHE A 116 -2.91 3.27 1.63
CA PHE A 116 -2.49 4.60 2.07
C PHE A 116 -3.27 5.03 3.32
N ASN A 117 -4.60 4.90 3.26
CA ASN A 117 -5.45 5.27 4.40
C ASN A 117 -5.11 4.46 5.65
N MET A 118 -4.83 3.18 5.48
CA MET A 118 -4.46 2.31 6.59
C MET A 118 -3.12 2.72 7.22
N LEU A 119 -2.13 3.05 6.39
CA LEU A 119 -0.82 3.47 6.86
C LEU A 119 -0.89 4.81 7.59
N VAL A 120 -1.62 5.77 7.05
CA VAL A 120 -1.82 7.08 7.70
C VAL A 120 -2.55 6.88 9.04
N GLY A 121 -3.59 6.05 9.04
CA GLY A 121 -4.32 5.73 10.27
C GLY A 121 -3.47 5.06 11.33
N ALA A 122 -2.42 4.36 10.92
CA ALA A 122 -1.47 3.72 11.83
C ALA A 122 -0.33 4.66 12.26
N GLY A 123 -0.35 5.91 11.79
CA GLY A 123 0.62 6.93 12.21
C GLY A 123 1.84 7.08 11.32
N MET A 124 1.86 6.44 10.15
CA MET A 124 2.99 6.56 9.24
C MET A 124 3.01 7.95 8.59
N THR A 125 4.14 8.61 8.62
CA THR A 125 4.32 9.96 8.06
C THR A 125 5.36 10.02 6.95
N LYS A 126 6.14 8.95 6.77
CA LYS A 126 7.19 8.88 5.75
C LYS A 126 7.08 7.55 5.01
N PHE A 127 7.21 7.62 3.69
CA PHE A 127 7.08 6.46 2.81
C PHE A 127 8.37 6.35 1.98
N GLU A 128 9.42 5.81 2.59
CA GLU A 128 10.74 5.78 1.98
C GLU A 128 11.00 4.48 1.23
N ILE A 129 11.69 4.61 0.08
CA ILE A 129 12.20 3.47 -0.66
C ILE A 129 13.55 3.12 -0.05
N PRO A 130 13.81 1.83 0.30
CA PRO A 130 15.11 1.44 0.81
C PRO A 130 16.20 1.78 -0.21
N GLN A 131 17.29 2.38 0.25
CA GLN A 131 18.42 2.67 -0.62
C GLN A 131 19.41 1.52 -0.59
N GLU A 132 19.93 1.19 -1.75
CA GLU A 132 20.93 0.14 -1.89
C GLU A 132 22.32 0.63 -1.47
#